data_17b4588278d9ddb9a38a6c3713cb968c
#
_entry.id   17b4588278d9ddb9a38a6c3713cb968c
#
_cell.length_a   1.000
_cell.length_b   1.000
_cell.length_c   1.000
_cell.angle_alpha   90.00
_cell.angle_beta   90.00
_cell.angle_gamma   90.00
#
_symmetry.space_group_name_H-M   'P 1'
#
loop_
_entity.id
_entity.type
_entity.pdbx_description
1 polymer ?
#
loop_
_entity_poly.entity_id
_entity_poly.type
_entity_poly.pdbx_seq_one_letter_code
_entity_poly.pdbx_strand_id
1 'polypeptide(L)'
;QRIQQVKQRMQNEPKLREAWEDIQKTADEALQKEDFNRLDYLSLAYLMTDNKEYANIIKEILLKAVEAESWGDMEMMALIPVWRSQLGIAHKSFLSAIGYDAAYNIMSSSERKKIAEGLKRLAVEPALGDWLLEPARIHSLNSMGHNWWTSCVCQGGILALSLQNELPEVKDWVEQL
;
A
#
# COMPACT_ATOMS: atom_id res chain seq x y z
N GLN A 1 14.98 -12.55 -9.89
CA GLN A 1 16.34 -12.19 -10.33
C GLN A 1 17.01 -11.19 -9.37
N ARG A 2 16.40 -10.02 -9.07
CA ARG A 2 16.96 -8.99 -8.15
C ARG A 2 17.17 -9.51 -6.72
N ILE A 3 16.20 -10.22 -6.15
CA ILE A 3 16.32 -10.81 -4.80
C ILE A 3 17.52 -11.75 -4.69
N GLN A 4 17.76 -12.60 -5.69
CA GLN A 4 18.92 -13.50 -5.70
C GLN A 4 20.24 -12.74 -5.75
N GLN A 5 20.29 -11.64 -6.52
CA GLN A 5 21.48 -10.78 -6.56
C GLN A 5 21.76 -10.15 -5.18
N VAL A 6 20.72 -9.65 -4.49
CA VAL A 6 20.87 -9.11 -3.13
C VAL A 6 21.39 -10.17 -2.17
N LYS A 7 20.80 -11.38 -2.16
CA LYS A 7 21.27 -12.50 -1.32
C LYS A 7 22.73 -12.87 -1.59
N GLN A 8 23.14 -12.87 -2.84
CA GLN A 8 24.53 -13.15 -3.22
C GLN A 8 25.49 -12.04 -2.73
N ARG A 9 25.10 -10.78 -2.86
CA ARG A 9 25.90 -9.64 -2.39
C ARG A 9 26.05 -9.64 -0.86
N MET A 10 25.03 -10.00 -0.12
CA MET A 10 25.09 -10.11 1.36
C MET A 10 26.17 -11.06 1.85
N GLN A 11 26.59 -12.06 1.05
CA GLN A 11 27.67 -12.97 1.42
C GLN A 11 29.02 -12.24 1.51
N ASN A 12 29.23 -11.20 0.68
CA ASN A 12 30.50 -10.49 0.55
C ASN A 12 30.47 -9.03 1.07
N GLU A 13 29.30 -8.51 1.42
CA GLU A 13 29.10 -7.12 1.86
C GLU A 13 28.56 -7.06 3.30
N PRO A 14 29.44 -6.90 4.31
CA PRO A 14 29.02 -6.92 5.71
C PRO A 14 27.93 -5.89 6.07
N LYS A 15 28.03 -4.66 5.54
CA LYS A 15 27.03 -3.60 5.77
C LYS A 15 25.64 -3.97 5.22
N LEU A 16 25.60 -4.68 4.07
CA LEU A 16 24.33 -5.12 3.52
C LEU A 16 23.71 -6.24 4.36
N ARG A 17 24.54 -7.08 4.95
CA ARG A 17 24.10 -8.12 5.91
C ARG A 17 23.55 -7.51 7.18
N GLU A 18 24.26 -6.57 7.79
CA GLU A 18 23.81 -5.84 8.97
C GLU A 18 22.48 -5.15 8.74
N ALA A 19 22.32 -4.43 7.60
CA ALA A 19 21.05 -3.81 7.23
C ALA A 19 19.91 -4.83 7.07
N TRP A 20 20.22 -6.02 6.54
CA TRP A 20 19.22 -7.09 6.43
C TRP A 20 18.82 -7.63 7.82
N GLU A 21 19.77 -7.84 8.73
CA GLU A 21 19.50 -8.30 10.10
C GLU A 21 18.57 -7.32 10.85
N ASP A 22 18.76 -6.01 10.68
CA ASP A 22 17.88 -4.98 11.25
C ASP A 22 16.48 -5.01 10.64
N ILE A 23 16.39 -5.20 9.31
CA ILE A 23 15.11 -5.32 8.59
C ILE A 23 14.37 -6.58 9.07
N GLN A 24 15.04 -7.71 9.15
CA GLN A 24 14.45 -8.97 9.59
C GLN A 24 13.94 -8.88 11.02
N LYS A 25 14.75 -8.33 11.93
CA LYS A 25 14.33 -8.09 13.32
C LYS A 25 13.06 -7.24 13.40
N THR A 26 12.99 -6.15 12.60
CA THR A 26 11.82 -5.29 12.57
C THR A 26 10.59 -6.04 12.01
N ALA A 27 10.79 -6.90 11.01
CA ALA A 27 9.73 -7.73 10.47
C ALA A 27 9.22 -8.78 11.48
N ASP A 28 10.12 -9.40 12.26
CA ASP A 28 9.75 -10.34 13.31
C ASP A 28 8.94 -9.67 14.42
N GLU A 29 9.32 -8.46 14.80
CA GLU A 29 8.53 -7.65 15.76
C GLU A 29 7.15 -7.28 15.19
N ALA A 30 7.10 -6.91 13.92
CA ALA A 30 5.86 -6.55 13.23
C ALA A 30 4.92 -7.75 13.08
N LEU A 31 5.45 -8.94 12.82
CA LEU A 31 4.72 -10.19 12.76
C LEU A 31 4.00 -10.49 14.08
N GLN A 32 4.68 -10.28 15.22
CA GLN A 32 4.10 -10.50 16.55
C GLN A 32 3.00 -9.48 16.92
N LYS A 33 3.10 -8.26 16.38
CA LYS A 33 2.19 -7.14 16.70
C LYS A 33 1.07 -6.94 15.67
N GLU A 34 1.08 -7.66 14.56
CA GLU A 34 0.21 -7.43 13.41
C GLU A 34 0.26 -5.96 12.94
N ASP A 35 1.48 -5.40 12.84
CA ASP A 35 1.65 -3.96 12.61
C ASP A 35 1.49 -3.59 11.13
N PHE A 36 0.35 -2.97 10.82
CA PHE A 36 0.06 -2.44 9.48
C PHE A 36 1.15 -1.49 8.96
N ASN A 37 1.75 -0.67 9.84
CA ASN A 37 2.75 0.31 9.44
C ASN A 37 4.11 -0.31 9.10
N ARG A 38 4.22 -1.62 9.16
CA ARG A 38 5.40 -2.40 8.82
C ARG A 38 5.16 -3.42 7.70
N LEU A 39 4.12 -3.23 6.91
CA LEU A 39 3.83 -4.10 5.75
C LEU A 39 5.00 -4.17 4.76
N ASP A 40 5.77 -3.10 4.60
CA ASP A 40 6.99 -3.06 3.78
C ASP A 40 8.09 -4.01 4.31
N TYR A 41 8.34 -4.01 5.62
CA TYR A 41 9.30 -4.91 6.26
C TYR A 41 8.84 -6.37 6.19
N LEU A 42 7.57 -6.65 6.49
CA LEU A 42 6.99 -7.98 6.39
C LEU A 42 7.07 -8.51 4.95
N SER A 43 6.76 -7.68 3.97
CA SER A 43 6.81 -8.03 2.55
C SER A 43 8.24 -8.32 2.09
N LEU A 44 9.20 -7.49 2.47
CA LEU A 44 10.60 -7.74 2.15
C LEU A 44 11.11 -9.01 2.84
N ALA A 45 10.75 -9.24 4.11
CA ALA A 45 11.11 -10.46 4.83
C ALA A 45 10.55 -11.71 4.14
N TYR A 46 9.29 -11.68 3.70
CA TYR A 46 8.72 -12.76 2.91
C TYR A 46 9.51 -13.01 1.61
N LEU A 47 9.74 -11.97 0.82
CA LEU A 47 10.48 -12.08 -0.44
C LEU A 47 11.91 -12.60 -0.25
N MET A 48 12.54 -12.23 0.84
CA MET A 48 13.92 -12.64 1.14
C MET A 48 14.01 -14.06 1.73
N THR A 49 13.03 -14.53 2.49
CA THR A 49 13.11 -15.81 3.22
C THR A 49 12.22 -16.89 2.66
N ASP A 50 11.17 -16.55 1.91
CA ASP A 50 10.04 -17.41 1.52
C ASP A 50 9.28 -18.00 2.71
N ASN A 51 9.45 -17.42 3.93
CA ASN A 51 8.69 -17.84 5.10
C ASN A 51 7.24 -17.40 4.98
N LYS A 52 6.33 -18.36 4.86
CA LYS A 52 4.90 -18.14 4.65
C LYS A 52 4.20 -17.46 5.85
N GLU A 53 4.79 -17.46 7.02
CA GLU A 53 4.22 -16.77 8.18
C GLU A 53 4.10 -15.26 7.91
N TYR A 54 5.12 -14.64 7.28
CA TYR A 54 5.04 -13.23 6.90
C TYR A 54 3.92 -12.97 5.89
N ALA A 55 3.78 -13.82 4.88
CA ALA A 55 2.72 -13.65 3.88
C ALA A 55 1.33 -13.83 4.49
N ASN A 56 1.16 -14.81 5.39
CA ASN A 56 -0.11 -15.03 6.09
C ASN A 56 -0.49 -13.83 6.96
N ILE A 57 0.45 -13.29 7.74
CA ILE A 57 0.15 -12.12 8.59
C ILE A 57 -0.14 -10.87 7.75
N ILE A 58 0.55 -10.65 6.63
CA ILE A 58 0.24 -9.57 5.68
C ILE A 58 -1.22 -9.69 5.22
N LYS A 59 -1.65 -10.87 4.81
CA LYS A 59 -3.04 -11.13 4.40
C LYS A 59 -4.04 -10.80 5.52
N GLU A 60 -3.80 -11.28 6.74
CA GLU A 60 -4.68 -11.02 7.88
C GLU A 60 -4.75 -9.52 8.23
N ILE A 61 -3.60 -8.82 8.21
CA ILE A 61 -3.54 -7.37 8.41
C ILE A 61 -4.39 -6.65 7.36
N LEU A 62 -4.27 -7.02 6.09
CA LEU A 62 -5.04 -6.39 5.01
C LEU A 62 -6.54 -6.68 5.13
N LEU A 63 -6.93 -7.93 5.43
CA LEU A 63 -8.34 -8.31 5.63
C LEU A 63 -8.98 -7.52 6.77
N LYS A 64 -8.26 -7.33 7.88
CA LYS A 64 -8.71 -6.54 9.03
C LYS A 64 -8.76 -5.04 8.70
N ALA A 65 -7.76 -4.53 7.99
CA ALA A 65 -7.66 -3.12 7.64
C ALA A 65 -8.81 -2.63 6.74
N VAL A 66 -9.31 -3.50 5.84
CA VAL A 66 -10.40 -3.13 4.94
C VAL A 66 -11.79 -3.16 5.58
N GLU A 67 -11.91 -3.60 6.84
CA GLU A 67 -13.15 -3.54 7.61
C GLU A 67 -13.44 -2.14 8.19
N ALA A 68 -12.46 -1.24 8.18
CA ALA A 68 -12.63 0.13 8.64
C ALA A 68 -13.67 0.89 7.79
N GLU A 69 -14.40 1.80 8.42
CA GLU A 69 -15.33 2.69 7.70
C GLU A 69 -14.57 3.74 6.89
N SER A 70 -13.52 4.32 7.46
CA SER A 70 -12.66 5.33 6.85
C SER A 70 -11.23 5.23 7.37
N TRP A 71 -10.29 5.68 6.55
CA TRP A 71 -8.89 5.91 6.94
C TRP A 71 -8.55 7.40 7.10
N GLY A 72 -9.53 8.27 6.81
CA GLY A 72 -9.36 9.70 6.87
C GLY A 72 -9.38 10.26 8.29
N ASP A 73 -8.68 11.38 8.47
CA ASP A 73 -8.75 12.21 9.66
C ASP A 73 -10.11 12.89 9.74
N MET A 74 -10.74 12.83 10.91
CA MET A 74 -12.12 13.31 11.10
C MET A 74 -12.24 14.84 10.93
N GLU A 75 -11.23 15.61 11.31
CA GLU A 75 -11.26 17.07 11.18
C GLU A 75 -11.21 17.47 9.70
N MET A 76 -10.36 16.81 8.91
CA MET A 76 -10.26 17.05 7.47
C MET A 76 -11.52 16.59 6.72
N MET A 77 -12.13 15.49 7.16
CA MET A 77 -13.38 14.99 6.59
C MET A 77 -14.58 15.90 6.90
N ALA A 78 -14.49 16.73 7.94
CA ALA A 78 -15.52 17.73 8.29
C ALA A 78 -15.39 19.05 7.52
N LEU A 79 -14.36 19.24 6.70
CA LEU A 79 -14.19 20.45 5.90
C LEU A 79 -15.22 20.56 4.76
N ILE A 80 -15.45 21.79 4.28
CA ILE A 80 -16.32 22.05 3.14
C ILE A 80 -15.51 22.83 2.08
N PRO A 81 -15.20 22.25 0.93
CA PRO A 81 -15.49 20.85 0.54
C PRO A 81 -14.70 19.83 1.38
N VAL A 82 -15.22 18.61 1.48
CA VAL A 82 -14.57 17.51 2.19
C VAL A 82 -13.18 17.26 1.60
N TRP A 83 -12.16 17.19 2.46
CA TRP A 83 -10.80 16.88 2.04
C TRP A 83 -10.48 15.40 2.32
N ARG A 84 -10.52 14.56 1.27
CA ARG A 84 -10.30 13.11 1.37
C ARG A 84 -8.87 12.69 1.05
N SER A 85 -8.19 13.42 0.13
CA SER A 85 -6.81 13.13 -0.28
C SER A 85 -5.82 13.58 0.80
N GLN A 86 -5.55 12.70 1.76
CA GLN A 86 -4.72 12.97 2.94
C GLN A 86 -3.41 12.20 2.89
N LEU A 87 -2.33 12.77 3.45
CA LEU A 87 -1.01 12.13 3.49
C LEU A 87 -1.02 10.79 4.24
N GLY A 88 -1.83 10.68 5.30
CA GLY A 88 -2.01 9.42 6.03
C GLY A 88 -2.63 8.32 5.17
N ILE A 89 -3.64 8.68 4.34
CA ILE A 89 -4.24 7.75 3.37
C ILE A 89 -3.22 7.37 2.30
N ALA A 90 -2.47 8.34 1.77
CA ALA A 90 -1.44 8.10 0.78
C ALA A 90 -0.38 7.09 1.29
N HIS A 91 0.11 7.29 2.51
CA HIS A 91 1.08 6.36 3.11
C HIS A 91 0.49 4.95 3.29
N LYS A 92 -0.74 4.85 3.79
CA LYS A 92 -1.44 3.55 3.89
C LYS A 92 -1.66 2.91 2.53
N SER A 93 -1.92 3.69 1.47
CA SER A 93 -2.02 3.19 0.08
C SER A 93 -0.73 2.51 -0.36
N PHE A 94 0.40 3.16 -0.14
CA PHE A 94 1.72 2.62 -0.50
C PHE A 94 2.02 1.30 0.24
N LEU A 95 1.83 1.28 1.55
CA LEU A 95 2.05 0.06 2.36
C LEU A 95 1.12 -1.07 1.94
N SER A 96 -0.16 -0.76 1.66
CA SER A 96 -1.13 -1.74 1.19
C SER A 96 -0.77 -2.32 -0.17
N ALA A 97 -0.27 -1.51 -1.11
CA ALA A 97 0.17 -1.97 -2.41
C ALA A 97 1.31 -3.00 -2.28
N ILE A 98 2.34 -2.68 -1.50
CA ILE A 98 3.47 -3.58 -1.26
C ILE A 98 3.02 -4.87 -0.59
N GLY A 99 2.17 -4.78 0.44
CA GLY A 99 1.64 -5.96 1.14
C GLY A 99 0.76 -6.82 0.24
N TYR A 100 -0.13 -6.20 -0.54
CA TYR A 100 -1.01 -6.91 -1.46
C TYR A 100 -0.23 -7.67 -2.52
N ASP A 101 0.72 -7.04 -3.18
CA ASP A 101 1.58 -7.69 -4.19
C ASP A 101 2.39 -8.85 -3.58
N ALA A 102 2.97 -8.64 -2.40
CA ALA A 102 3.76 -9.67 -1.74
C ALA A 102 2.93 -10.91 -1.38
N ALA A 103 1.73 -10.73 -0.82
CA ALA A 103 0.86 -11.81 -0.39
C ALA A 103 -0.07 -12.35 -1.49
N TYR A 104 -0.06 -11.78 -2.69
CA TYR A 104 -1.02 -12.06 -3.77
C TYR A 104 -1.24 -13.56 -4.03
N ASN A 105 -0.15 -14.32 -4.14
CA ASN A 105 -0.20 -15.73 -4.52
C ASN A 105 -0.70 -16.67 -3.41
N ILE A 106 -0.75 -16.21 -2.15
CA ILE A 106 -1.28 -17.01 -1.03
C ILE A 106 -2.75 -16.73 -0.74
N MET A 107 -3.29 -15.65 -1.30
CA MET A 107 -4.69 -15.27 -1.13
C MET A 107 -5.59 -16.04 -2.11
N SER A 108 -6.75 -16.47 -1.64
CA SER A 108 -7.84 -16.95 -2.49
C SER A 108 -8.41 -15.80 -3.35
N SER A 109 -9.11 -16.14 -4.44
CA SER A 109 -9.76 -15.13 -5.29
C SER A 109 -10.78 -14.28 -4.53
N SER A 110 -11.50 -14.88 -3.55
CA SER A 110 -12.46 -14.15 -2.71
C SER A 110 -11.78 -13.18 -1.76
N GLU A 111 -10.64 -13.57 -1.15
CA GLU A 111 -9.85 -12.69 -0.28
C GLU A 111 -9.25 -11.53 -1.07
N ARG A 112 -8.65 -11.81 -2.24
CA ARG A 112 -8.14 -10.76 -3.13
C ARG A 112 -9.22 -9.75 -3.50
N LYS A 113 -10.40 -10.23 -3.90
CA LYS A 113 -11.53 -9.35 -4.25
C LYS A 113 -11.99 -8.52 -3.07
N LYS A 114 -12.20 -9.13 -1.88
CA LYS A 114 -12.58 -8.39 -0.65
C LYS A 114 -11.57 -7.30 -0.31
N ILE A 115 -10.29 -7.64 -0.34
CA ILE A 115 -9.23 -6.68 -0.04
C ILE A 115 -9.19 -5.56 -1.08
N ALA A 116 -9.25 -5.90 -2.37
CA ALA A 116 -9.20 -4.92 -3.45
C ALA A 116 -10.37 -3.93 -3.40
N GLU A 117 -11.60 -4.39 -3.20
CA GLU A 117 -12.79 -3.53 -3.05
C GLU A 117 -12.66 -2.61 -1.82
N GLY A 118 -12.16 -3.13 -0.69
CA GLY A 118 -11.93 -2.34 0.51
C GLY A 118 -10.84 -1.30 0.32
N LEU A 119 -9.71 -1.66 -0.28
CA LEU A 119 -8.60 -0.74 -0.55
C LEU A 119 -8.97 0.33 -1.59
N LYS A 120 -9.78 -0.03 -2.61
CA LYS A 120 -10.35 0.96 -3.53
C LYS A 120 -11.11 2.04 -2.77
N ARG A 121 -12.07 1.63 -1.93
CA ARG A 121 -12.94 2.54 -1.15
C ARG A 121 -12.17 3.37 -0.13
N LEU A 122 -11.24 2.75 0.61
CA LEU A 122 -10.55 3.38 1.75
C LEU A 122 -9.33 4.21 1.34
N ALA A 123 -8.74 3.91 0.20
CA ALA A 123 -7.44 4.44 -0.18
C ALA A 123 -7.40 5.01 -1.60
N VAL A 124 -7.72 4.24 -2.64
CA VAL A 124 -7.57 4.70 -4.04
C VAL A 124 -8.52 5.86 -4.33
N GLU A 125 -9.81 5.69 -4.06
CA GLU A 125 -10.82 6.73 -4.29
C GLU A 125 -10.54 8.02 -3.50
N PRO A 126 -10.21 7.98 -2.18
CA PRO A 126 -9.82 9.17 -1.46
C PRO A 126 -8.51 9.80 -1.96
N ALA A 127 -7.48 8.99 -2.22
CA ALA A 127 -6.17 9.50 -2.61
C ALA A 127 -6.18 10.16 -4.00
N LEU A 128 -6.94 9.61 -4.96
CA LEU A 128 -7.02 10.12 -6.33
C LEU A 128 -8.22 11.04 -6.55
N GLY A 129 -9.34 10.80 -5.85
CA GLY A 129 -10.62 11.43 -6.12
C GLY A 129 -10.59 12.94 -6.09
N ASP A 130 -10.00 13.53 -5.07
CA ASP A 130 -9.95 14.98 -4.90
C ASP A 130 -9.06 15.70 -5.95
N TRP A 131 -8.19 14.95 -6.63
CA TRP A 131 -7.24 15.49 -7.59
C TRP A 131 -7.57 15.17 -9.05
N LEU A 132 -8.02 13.94 -9.31
CA LEU A 132 -8.13 13.42 -10.68
C LEU A 132 -9.52 12.93 -11.05
N LEU A 133 -10.25 12.28 -10.12
CA LEU A 133 -11.47 11.54 -10.44
C LEU A 133 -12.72 12.41 -10.36
N GLU A 134 -13.41 12.59 -11.47
CA GLU A 134 -14.75 13.18 -11.52
C GLU A 134 -15.82 12.18 -11.00
N PRO A 135 -16.89 12.63 -10.33
CA PRO A 135 -17.23 14.02 -9.98
C PRO A 135 -16.59 14.50 -8.65
N ALA A 136 -15.72 13.74 -8.07
CA ALA A 136 -15.16 14.01 -6.75
C ALA A 136 -14.03 15.03 -6.76
N ARG A 137 -13.52 15.38 -7.93
CA ARG A 137 -12.40 16.28 -8.12
C ARG A 137 -12.71 17.69 -7.59
N ILE A 138 -11.96 18.10 -6.56
CA ILE A 138 -12.06 19.43 -5.93
C ILE A 138 -10.79 20.26 -6.05
N HIS A 139 -9.66 19.64 -6.43
CA HIS A 139 -8.40 20.31 -6.67
C HIS A 139 -8.07 20.37 -8.16
N SER A 140 -7.49 21.47 -8.60
CA SER A 140 -7.08 21.64 -9.99
C SER A 140 -5.70 21.01 -10.25
N LEU A 141 -5.43 20.69 -11.51
CA LEU A 141 -4.10 20.24 -11.94
C LEU A 141 -3.01 21.30 -11.72
N ASN A 142 -3.38 22.57 -11.49
CA ASN A 142 -2.44 23.62 -11.11
C ASN A 142 -1.77 23.37 -9.76
N SER A 143 -2.27 22.42 -8.98
CA SER A 143 -1.68 21.98 -7.72
C SER A 143 -0.57 20.93 -7.90
N MET A 144 -0.22 20.52 -9.12
CA MET A 144 0.77 19.47 -9.41
C MET A 144 2.16 19.73 -8.79
N GLY A 145 2.54 20.95 -8.51
CA GLY A 145 3.80 21.26 -7.82
C GLY A 145 3.77 21.08 -6.30
N HIS A 146 2.61 20.79 -5.73
CA HIS A 146 2.45 20.65 -4.29
C HIS A 146 2.83 19.22 -3.84
N ASN A 147 3.62 19.13 -2.76
CA ASN A 147 4.07 17.83 -2.23
C ASN A 147 2.91 16.88 -1.86
N TRP A 148 1.81 17.43 -1.40
CA TRP A 148 0.60 16.69 -1.07
C TRP A 148 -0.01 16.00 -2.29
N TRP A 149 -0.11 16.73 -3.41
CA TRP A 149 -0.55 16.16 -4.69
C TRP A 149 0.34 14.98 -5.08
N THR A 150 1.66 15.19 -5.09
CA THR A 150 2.63 14.14 -5.46
C THR A 150 2.47 12.90 -4.57
N SER A 151 2.37 13.10 -3.25
CA SER A 151 2.22 11.97 -2.31
C SER A 151 0.91 11.21 -2.54
N CYS A 152 -0.22 11.91 -2.63
CA CYS A 152 -1.53 11.27 -2.78
C CYS A 152 -1.67 10.58 -4.14
N VAL A 153 -1.32 11.28 -5.22
CA VAL A 153 -1.50 10.76 -6.58
C VAL A 153 -0.53 9.61 -6.87
N CYS A 154 0.76 9.75 -6.53
CA CYS A 154 1.71 8.67 -6.79
C CYS A 154 1.42 7.43 -5.93
N GLN A 155 1.18 7.59 -4.63
CA GLN A 155 0.98 6.44 -3.75
C GLN A 155 -0.40 5.79 -3.97
N GLY A 156 -1.44 6.58 -4.22
CA GLY A 156 -2.76 6.07 -4.64
C GLY A 156 -2.70 5.37 -5.99
N GLY A 157 -1.92 5.91 -6.94
CA GLY A 157 -1.69 5.32 -8.26
C GLY A 157 -0.94 3.98 -8.19
N ILE A 158 0.09 3.86 -7.34
CA ILE A 158 0.79 2.59 -7.10
C ILE A 158 -0.19 1.54 -6.59
N LEU A 159 -1.06 1.91 -5.64
CA LEU A 159 -2.09 0.99 -5.16
C LEU A 159 -3.09 0.60 -6.27
N ALA A 160 -3.56 1.56 -7.05
CA ALA A 160 -4.46 1.29 -8.17
C ALA A 160 -3.85 0.29 -9.17
N LEU A 161 -2.56 0.43 -9.49
CA LEU A 161 -1.83 -0.52 -10.33
C LEU A 161 -1.82 -1.94 -9.75
N SER A 162 -1.65 -2.08 -8.43
CA SER A 162 -1.65 -3.40 -7.76
C SER A 162 -3.03 -4.08 -7.82
N LEU A 163 -4.12 -3.31 -7.90
CA LEU A 163 -5.50 -3.82 -7.85
C LEU A 163 -6.13 -4.11 -9.22
N GLN A 164 -5.48 -3.78 -10.33
CA GLN A 164 -6.07 -3.83 -11.67
C GLN A 164 -6.53 -5.23 -12.13
N ASN A 165 -6.01 -6.30 -11.53
CA ASN A 165 -6.44 -7.66 -11.87
C ASN A 165 -7.81 -8.00 -11.29
N GLU A 166 -8.14 -7.50 -10.11
CA GLU A 166 -9.43 -7.70 -9.44
C GLU A 166 -10.46 -6.63 -9.80
N LEU A 167 -9.99 -5.42 -10.11
CA LEU A 167 -10.80 -4.23 -10.36
C LEU A 167 -10.40 -3.59 -11.70
N PRO A 168 -10.89 -4.11 -12.84
CA PRO A 168 -10.52 -3.59 -14.17
C PRO A 168 -10.77 -2.10 -14.36
N GLU A 169 -11.77 -1.54 -13.67
CA GLU A 169 -12.14 -0.13 -13.75
C GLU A 169 -11.04 0.82 -13.23
N VAL A 170 -10.14 0.35 -12.35
CA VAL A 170 -9.03 1.20 -11.88
C VAL A 170 -7.98 1.44 -12.95
N LYS A 171 -8.00 0.66 -14.04
CA LYS A 171 -7.11 0.83 -15.17
C LYS A 171 -7.33 2.19 -15.85
N ASP A 172 -8.57 2.60 -16.00
CA ASP A 172 -8.93 3.89 -16.58
C ASP A 172 -8.42 5.06 -15.70
N TRP A 173 -8.32 4.84 -14.39
CA TRP A 173 -7.78 5.82 -13.45
C TRP A 173 -6.26 5.93 -13.55
N VAL A 174 -5.58 4.79 -13.73
CA VAL A 174 -4.13 4.75 -13.95
C VAL A 174 -3.74 5.47 -15.23
N GLU A 175 -4.55 5.40 -16.29
CA GLU A 175 -4.30 6.10 -17.55
C GLU A 175 -4.37 7.64 -17.42
N GLN A 176 -4.93 8.16 -16.32
CA GLN A 176 -5.00 9.59 -16.03
C GLN A 176 -3.80 10.11 -15.22
N LEU A 177 -2.94 9.21 -14.71
CA LEU A 177 -1.74 9.53 -13.94
C LEU A 177 -0.57 9.97 -14.84
#